data_e90ff9b3269a1a1dfbd8c6a9d228c005
#
_entry.id   e90ff9b3269a1a1dfbd8c6a9d228c005
#
_cell.length_a   1.000
_cell.length_b   1.000
_cell.length_c   1.000
_cell.angle_alpha   90.00
_cell.angle_beta   90.00
_cell.angle_gamma   90.00
#
_symmetry.space_group_name_H-M   'P 1'
#
loop_
_entity.id
_entity.type
_entity.pdbx_description
1 polymer ?
#
loop_
_entity_poly.entity_id
_entity_poly.type
_entity_poly.pdbx_seq_one_letter_code
_entity_poly.pdbx_strand_id
1 'polypeptide(L)'
;LIDIVSKNGQLLLNISPKANGVIPKAQKESLLGVGRWLRGNGEAIYNTRPYVIYGEGPKRLKSSGHFVEMDGEYNEDNIRFTTNDSTIYAIQMGWPGSHKKVIISTLSKQQLKGVEITKVSVVDSPETIKWQLTAQGLEIISPFKAPNKMALAYKIETIVL
;
A
#
# COMPACT_ATOMS: atom_id res chain seq x y z
N LEU A 1 -9.64 1.76 1.43
CA LEU A 1 -9.50 0.33 1.20
C LEU A 1 -8.18 -0.20 1.75
N ILE A 2 -7.02 0.29 1.27
CA ILE A 2 -5.68 -0.20 1.64
C ILE A 2 -5.47 -0.18 3.16
N ASP A 3 -5.76 0.92 3.83
CA ASP A 3 -5.64 1.06 5.29
C ASP A 3 -6.53 0.08 6.07
N ILE A 4 -7.74 -0.15 5.58
CA ILE A 4 -8.69 -1.10 6.19
C ILE A 4 -8.17 -2.53 6.08
N VAL A 5 -7.72 -2.94 4.88
CA VAL A 5 -7.22 -4.30 4.63
C VAL A 5 -5.93 -4.56 5.40
N SER A 6 -5.02 -3.60 5.47
CA SER A 6 -3.77 -3.74 6.25
C SER A 6 -4.01 -3.97 7.75
N LYS A 7 -5.20 -3.64 8.25
CA LYS A 7 -5.65 -3.83 9.64
C LYS A 7 -6.60 -5.01 9.82
N ASN A 8 -6.69 -5.92 8.83
CA ASN A 8 -7.62 -7.05 8.80
C ASN A 8 -9.10 -6.67 8.74
N GLY A 9 -9.40 -5.46 8.27
CA GLY A 9 -10.76 -4.97 8.13
C GLY A 9 -11.38 -5.32 6.77
N GLN A 10 -12.69 -5.18 6.68
CA GLN A 10 -13.47 -5.31 5.46
C GLN A 10 -14.12 -3.97 5.12
N LEU A 11 -14.09 -3.60 3.85
CA LEU A 11 -14.75 -2.39 3.36
C LEU A 11 -16.10 -2.75 2.74
N LEU A 12 -17.19 -2.30 3.36
CA LEU A 12 -18.52 -2.25 2.75
C LEU A 12 -18.73 -0.85 2.20
N LEU A 13 -18.64 -0.71 0.88
CA LEU A 13 -18.80 0.58 0.20
C LEU A 13 -20.18 0.69 -0.44
N ASN A 14 -21.03 1.53 0.14
CA ASN A 14 -22.34 1.84 -0.39
C ASN A 14 -22.28 2.91 -1.48
N ILE A 15 -23.20 2.82 -2.41
CA ILE A 15 -23.50 3.87 -3.38
C ILE A 15 -24.90 4.43 -3.12
N SER A 16 -25.08 5.72 -3.38
CA SER A 16 -26.37 6.40 -3.19
C SER A 16 -26.91 6.87 -4.52
N PRO A 17 -27.72 6.07 -5.22
CA PRO A 17 -28.35 6.50 -6.46
C PRO A 17 -29.35 7.63 -6.21
N LYS A 18 -29.56 8.49 -7.20
CA LYS A 18 -30.63 9.49 -7.22
C LYS A 18 -31.99 8.80 -7.30
N ALA A 19 -33.08 9.56 -7.05
CA ALA A 19 -34.44 9.04 -7.12
C ALA A 19 -34.79 8.42 -8.50
N ASN A 20 -34.13 8.81 -9.57
CA ASN A 20 -34.28 8.24 -10.90
C ASN A 20 -33.37 7.03 -11.17
N GLY A 21 -32.69 6.47 -10.15
CA GLY A 21 -31.80 5.33 -10.24
C GLY A 21 -30.38 5.64 -10.77
N VAL A 22 -30.08 6.86 -11.14
CA VAL A 22 -28.76 7.24 -11.68
C VAL A 22 -27.74 7.39 -10.57
N ILE A 23 -26.59 6.72 -10.70
CA ILE A 23 -25.44 6.89 -9.79
C ILE A 23 -24.79 8.26 -10.07
N PRO A 24 -24.59 9.12 -9.07
CA PRO A 24 -23.89 10.40 -9.22
C PRO A 24 -22.50 10.21 -9.85
N LYS A 25 -22.13 11.11 -10.77
CA LYS A 25 -20.88 11.03 -11.54
C LYS A 25 -19.66 10.88 -10.64
N ALA A 26 -19.57 11.67 -9.56
CA ALA A 26 -18.44 11.63 -8.63
C ALA A 26 -18.29 10.24 -7.95
N GLN A 27 -19.39 9.62 -7.51
CA GLN A 27 -19.36 8.28 -6.92
C GLN A 27 -18.92 7.23 -7.96
N LYS A 28 -19.46 7.32 -9.19
CA LYS A 28 -19.06 6.43 -10.28
C LYS A 28 -17.57 6.55 -10.60
N GLU A 29 -17.04 7.77 -10.67
CA GLU A 29 -15.62 8.03 -10.93
C GLU A 29 -14.72 7.46 -9.82
N SER A 30 -15.10 7.63 -8.55
CA SER A 30 -14.38 7.05 -7.42
C SER A 30 -14.35 5.54 -7.47
N LEU A 31 -15.49 4.88 -7.69
CA LEU A 31 -15.57 3.41 -7.82
C LEU A 31 -14.73 2.88 -8.99
N LEU A 32 -14.81 3.53 -10.14
CA LEU A 32 -14.01 3.16 -11.32
C LEU A 32 -12.52 3.41 -11.06
N GLY A 33 -12.17 4.43 -10.29
CA GLY A 33 -10.80 4.70 -9.84
C GLY A 33 -10.24 3.55 -9.00
N VAL A 34 -10.97 3.14 -7.96
CA VAL A 34 -10.61 1.98 -7.13
C VAL A 34 -10.49 0.72 -7.97
N GLY A 35 -11.44 0.47 -8.87
CA GLY A 35 -11.43 -0.70 -9.76
C GLY A 35 -10.24 -0.70 -10.73
N ARG A 36 -9.82 0.45 -11.25
CA ARG A 36 -8.61 0.55 -12.07
C ARG A 36 -7.35 0.23 -11.28
N TRP A 37 -7.23 0.77 -10.07
CA TRP A 37 -6.09 0.48 -9.20
C TRP A 37 -6.02 -1.01 -8.85
N LEU A 38 -7.13 -1.61 -8.47
CA LEU A 38 -7.21 -3.03 -8.12
C LEU A 38 -6.88 -3.97 -9.28
N ARG A 39 -7.16 -3.58 -10.53
CA ARG A 39 -6.78 -4.41 -11.69
C ARG A 39 -5.26 -4.58 -11.82
N GLY A 40 -4.49 -3.54 -11.53
CA GLY A 40 -3.03 -3.62 -11.57
C GLY A 40 -2.40 -4.10 -10.26
N ASN A 41 -3.00 -3.73 -9.11
CA ASN A 41 -2.41 -3.93 -7.80
C ASN A 41 -3.18 -4.91 -6.90
N GLY A 42 -4.13 -5.64 -7.45
CA GLY A 42 -5.03 -6.53 -6.68
C GLY A 42 -4.29 -7.62 -5.91
N GLU A 43 -3.13 -8.09 -6.38
CA GLU A 43 -2.32 -9.08 -5.66
C GLU A 43 -1.85 -8.58 -4.28
N ALA A 44 -1.71 -7.27 -4.10
CA ALA A 44 -1.36 -6.67 -2.81
C ALA A 44 -2.56 -6.56 -1.83
N ILE A 45 -3.77 -6.91 -2.28
CA ILE A 45 -5.01 -6.82 -1.52
C ILE A 45 -5.70 -8.18 -1.39
N TYR A 46 -5.90 -8.89 -2.53
CA TYR A 46 -6.65 -10.14 -2.53
C TYR A 46 -5.83 -11.29 -1.96
N ASN A 47 -6.48 -12.11 -1.14
CA ASN A 47 -5.86 -13.26 -0.48
C ASN A 47 -4.65 -12.89 0.40
N THR A 48 -4.58 -11.64 0.86
CA THR A 48 -3.54 -11.19 1.78
C THR A 48 -4.02 -11.23 3.24
N ARG A 49 -3.08 -11.09 4.15
CA ARG A 49 -3.27 -10.91 5.59
C ARG A 49 -2.50 -9.65 6.03
N PRO A 50 -2.84 -9.05 7.17
CA PRO A 50 -2.00 -8.02 7.77
C PRO A 50 -0.59 -8.55 7.99
N TYR A 51 0.40 -7.73 7.71
CA TYR A 51 1.76 -7.97 8.18
C TYR A 51 1.86 -7.74 9.69
N VAL A 52 2.92 -8.18 10.35
CA VAL A 52 3.13 -8.03 11.81
C VAL A 52 2.93 -6.58 12.27
N ILE A 53 3.34 -5.62 11.44
CA ILE A 53 3.07 -4.19 11.62
C ILE A 53 2.22 -3.75 10.42
N TYR A 54 1.02 -3.21 10.66
CA TYR A 54 0.08 -2.84 9.59
C TYR A 54 0.54 -1.66 8.73
N GLY A 55 1.47 -0.82 9.24
CA GLY A 55 1.95 0.33 8.49
C GLY A 55 2.89 1.23 9.27
N GLU A 56 3.52 2.15 8.55
CA GLU A 56 4.36 3.23 9.07
C GLU A 56 4.01 4.57 8.43
N GLY A 57 4.53 5.65 8.99
CA GLY A 57 4.33 7.02 8.53
C GLY A 57 3.61 7.91 9.55
N PRO A 58 3.51 9.23 9.27
CA PRO A 58 3.11 10.24 10.27
C PRO A 58 1.65 10.16 10.69
N LYS A 59 0.75 9.64 9.84
CA LYS A 59 -0.68 9.59 10.14
C LYS A 59 -1.07 8.27 10.77
N ARG A 60 -1.25 8.28 12.09
CA ARG A 60 -1.87 7.18 12.84
C ARG A 60 -3.29 7.60 13.20
N LEU A 61 -4.28 6.77 12.86
CA LEU A 61 -5.61 6.93 13.43
C LEU A 61 -5.49 6.81 14.95
N LYS A 62 -5.78 7.87 15.67
CA LYS A 62 -6.03 7.79 17.10
C LYS A 62 -7.41 7.14 17.23
N SER A 63 -7.45 5.86 17.53
CA SER A 63 -8.70 5.17 17.77
C SER A 63 -9.26 5.59 19.11
N SER A 64 -10.34 6.33 19.13
CA SER A 64 -11.26 6.35 20.26
C SER A 64 -12.61 6.83 19.77
N GLY A 65 -13.57 5.92 19.71
CA GLY A 65 -14.97 6.24 19.47
C GLY A 65 -15.51 5.83 18.11
N HIS A 66 -16.83 5.84 18.04
CA HIS A 66 -17.59 5.59 16.83
C HIS A 66 -17.44 6.80 15.88
N PHE A 67 -17.09 6.56 14.62
CA PHE A 67 -17.00 7.59 13.57
C PHE A 67 -15.97 8.71 13.82
N VAL A 68 -14.70 8.34 13.89
CA VAL A 68 -13.63 9.35 13.81
C VAL A 68 -13.33 9.62 12.34
N GLU A 69 -13.68 10.80 11.85
CA GLU A 69 -13.16 11.30 10.58
C GLU A 69 -11.65 11.51 10.72
N MET A 70 -10.91 11.09 9.70
CA MET A 70 -9.45 11.30 9.68
C MET A 70 -9.15 12.77 9.44
N ASP A 71 -8.45 13.40 10.36
CA ASP A 71 -7.84 14.69 10.11
C ASP A 71 -6.69 14.53 9.08
N GLY A 72 -6.99 14.90 7.86
CA GLY A 72 -6.03 14.98 6.77
C GLY A 72 -5.95 13.75 5.87
N GLU A 73 -5.34 13.93 4.71
CA GLU A 73 -5.17 12.91 3.68
C GLU A 73 -3.90 12.07 3.88
N TYR A 74 -3.91 10.83 3.41
CA TYR A 74 -2.69 10.04 3.25
C TYR A 74 -1.83 10.63 2.15
N ASN A 75 -0.53 10.51 2.31
CA ASN A 75 0.48 10.95 1.35
C ASN A 75 1.57 9.88 1.18
N GLU A 76 2.59 10.21 0.41
CA GLU A 76 3.72 9.34 0.11
C GLU A 76 4.56 8.91 1.33
N ASP A 77 4.44 9.59 2.48
CA ASP A 77 5.12 9.21 3.72
C ASP A 77 4.39 8.10 4.48
N ASN A 78 3.17 7.78 4.07
CA ASN A 78 2.38 6.73 4.69
C ASN A 78 2.54 5.42 3.91
N ILE A 79 2.94 4.35 4.60
CA ILE A 79 3.06 3.01 4.03
C ILE A 79 2.14 2.07 4.80
N ARG A 80 1.47 1.16 4.09
CA ARG A 80 0.65 0.09 4.65
C ARG A 80 1.20 -1.25 4.20
N PHE A 81 1.07 -2.26 5.06
CA PHE A 81 1.63 -3.58 4.80
C PHE A 81 0.54 -4.63 4.75
N THR A 82 0.64 -5.49 3.74
CA THR A 82 -0.07 -6.76 3.65
C THR A 82 0.91 -7.86 3.33
N THR A 83 0.53 -9.11 3.53
CA THR A 83 1.39 -10.25 3.23
C THR A 83 0.60 -11.42 2.66
N ASN A 84 1.24 -12.19 1.81
CA ASN A 84 0.73 -13.46 1.32
C ASN A 84 1.91 -14.45 1.24
N ASP A 85 1.84 -15.50 2.07
CA ASP A 85 2.93 -16.46 2.23
C ASP A 85 4.29 -15.78 2.52
N SER A 86 5.27 -15.96 1.64
CA SER A 86 6.60 -15.36 1.73
C SER A 86 6.73 -13.97 1.07
N THR A 87 5.63 -13.39 0.64
CA THR A 87 5.63 -12.08 -0.02
C THR A 87 5.07 -11.00 0.91
N ILE A 88 5.81 -9.91 1.07
CA ILE A 88 5.37 -8.71 1.77
C ILE A 88 5.04 -7.65 0.72
N TYR A 89 3.87 -7.02 0.84
CA TYR A 89 3.51 -5.86 0.04
C TYR A 89 3.62 -4.61 0.91
N ALA A 90 4.46 -3.67 0.49
CA ALA A 90 4.55 -2.34 1.09
C ALA A 90 3.84 -1.35 0.17
N ILE A 91 2.69 -0.85 0.61
CA ILE A 91 1.82 0.01 -0.20
C ILE A 91 1.98 1.45 0.27
N GLN A 92 2.71 2.24 -0.50
CA GLN A 92 2.93 3.66 -0.29
C GLN A 92 1.71 4.45 -0.76
N MET A 93 1.14 5.26 0.13
CA MET A 93 -0.18 5.90 -0.05
C MET A 93 -0.13 7.17 -0.90
N GLY A 94 0.89 7.30 -1.76
CA GLY A 94 1.09 8.40 -2.69
C GLY A 94 2.28 8.14 -3.59
N TRP A 95 2.53 9.06 -4.53
CA TRP A 95 3.66 9.00 -5.42
C TRP A 95 4.85 9.80 -4.85
N PRO A 96 5.99 9.17 -4.52
CA PRO A 96 7.13 9.87 -3.92
C PRO A 96 7.90 10.74 -4.93
N GLY A 97 7.62 10.64 -6.21
CA GLY A 97 8.39 11.24 -7.31
C GLY A 97 9.28 10.24 -8.02
N SER A 98 9.80 10.63 -9.19
CA SER A 98 10.70 9.82 -10.02
C SER A 98 12.06 9.66 -9.37
N HIS A 99 12.59 8.42 -9.33
CA HIS A 99 13.92 8.09 -8.79
C HIS A 99 14.17 8.64 -7.38
N LYS A 100 13.13 8.74 -6.57
CA LYS A 100 13.25 9.16 -5.17
C LYS A 100 13.64 7.99 -4.28
N LYS A 101 14.48 8.26 -3.30
CA LYS A 101 14.81 7.31 -2.25
C LYS A 101 13.65 7.21 -1.28
N VAL A 102 13.16 5.99 -1.10
CA VAL A 102 12.15 5.60 -0.11
C VAL A 102 12.81 4.68 0.89
N ILE A 103 12.61 4.90 2.18
CA ILE A 103 13.12 4.05 3.26
C ILE A 103 11.93 3.45 3.99
N ILE A 104 11.83 2.12 3.97
CA ILE A 104 10.82 1.36 4.70
C ILE A 104 11.45 0.87 5.99
N SER A 105 11.28 1.61 7.07
CA SER A 105 11.96 1.39 8.34
C SER A 105 11.50 0.11 9.05
N THR A 106 10.25 -0.27 8.85
CA THR A 106 9.67 -1.55 9.32
C THR A 106 10.42 -2.77 8.78
N LEU A 107 11.06 -2.67 7.62
CA LEU A 107 11.81 -3.77 6.98
C LEU A 107 13.32 -3.55 7.11
N SER A 108 13.82 -3.38 8.32
CA SER A 108 15.26 -3.27 8.60
C SER A 108 15.91 -4.64 8.82
N LYS A 109 17.24 -4.71 8.72
CA LYS A 109 18.01 -5.93 9.02
C LYS A 109 17.68 -6.51 10.39
N GLN A 110 17.38 -5.65 11.37
CA GLN A 110 17.05 -6.08 12.72
C GLN A 110 15.65 -6.70 12.81
N GLN A 111 14.70 -6.17 12.05
CA GLN A 111 13.32 -6.66 12.02
C GLN A 111 13.17 -7.96 11.20
N LEU A 112 13.99 -8.12 10.18
CA LEU A 112 13.97 -9.26 9.26
C LEU A 112 14.92 -10.39 9.70
N LYS A 113 15.17 -10.58 11.01
CA LYS A 113 16.01 -11.66 11.51
C LYS A 113 15.51 -13.03 11.03
N GLY A 114 16.38 -13.80 10.35
CA GLY A 114 16.03 -15.11 9.79
C GLY A 114 15.20 -15.06 8.51
N VAL A 115 15.06 -13.87 7.91
CA VAL A 115 14.36 -13.67 6.63
C VAL A 115 15.28 -12.92 5.67
N GLU A 116 15.46 -13.44 4.47
CA GLU A 116 16.20 -12.78 3.39
C GLU A 116 15.26 -12.26 2.32
N ILE A 117 15.47 -11.00 1.88
CA ILE A 117 14.78 -10.44 0.73
C ILE A 117 15.51 -10.91 -0.52
N THR A 118 14.81 -11.62 -1.38
CA THR A 118 15.36 -12.15 -2.63
C THR A 118 15.09 -11.22 -3.81
N LYS A 119 13.98 -10.49 -3.79
CA LYS A 119 13.59 -9.59 -4.87
C LYS A 119 12.68 -8.48 -4.38
N VAL A 120 12.85 -7.30 -4.97
CA VAL A 120 11.92 -6.18 -4.80
C VAL A 120 11.52 -5.68 -6.18
N SER A 121 10.22 -5.53 -6.39
CA SER A 121 9.64 -5.02 -7.62
C SER A 121 8.47 -4.09 -7.33
N VAL A 122 8.03 -3.34 -8.32
CA VAL A 122 6.81 -2.53 -8.24
C VAL A 122 5.68 -3.29 -8.93
N VAL A 123 4.58 -3.47 -8.22
CA VAL A 123 3.37 -4.07 -8.79
C VAL A 123 2.84 -3.16 -9.91
N ASP A 124 2.35 -3.77 -10.98
CA ASP A 124 1.84 -3.06 -12.17
C ASP A 124 2.90 -2.19 -12.88
N SER A 125 4.19 -2.55 -12.75
CA SER A 125 5.29 -1.89 -13.47
C SER A 125 6.30 -2.90 -13.99
N PRO A 126 6.74 -2.82 -15.25
CA PRO A 126 7.82 -3.62 -15.79
C PRO A 126 9.21 -3.08 -15.42
N GLU A 127 9.28 -1.93 -14.77
CA GLU A 127 10.55 -1.25 -14.45
C GLU A 127 11.30 -1.98 -13.34
N THR A 128 12.57 -2.30 -13.60
CA THR A 128 13.46 -2.83 -12.56
C THR A 128 13.94 -1.70 -11.68
N ILE A 129 13.72 -1.81 -10.38
CA ILE A 129 14.10 -0.81 -9.39
C ILE A 129 15.36 -1.23 -8.63
N LYS A 130 16.12 -0.24 -8.15
CA LYS A 130 17.27 -0.46 -7.27
C LYS A 130 16.80 -0.49 -5.82
N TRP A 131 17.37 -1.40 -5.05
CA TRP A 131 17.08 -1.52 -3.63
C TRP A 131 18.28 -2.06 -2.85
N GLN A 132 18.31 -1.82 -1.56
CA GLN A 132 19.30 -2.39 -0.63
C GLN A 132 18.71 -2.49 0.78
N LEU A 133 19.09 -3.51 1.51
CA LEU A 133 18.71 -3.67 2.90
C LEU A 133 19.78 -3.06 3.81
N THR A 134 19.38 -2.10 4.63
CA THR A 134 20.26 -1.36 5.54
C THR A 134 19.86 -1.57 7.01
N ALA A 135 20.64 -1.00 7.92
CA ALA A 135 20.27 -0.98 9.34
C ALA A 135 19.04 -0.09 9.61
N GLN A 136 18.79 0.92 8.77
CA GLN A 136 17.66 1.84 8.91
C GLN A 136 16.37 1.30 8.30
N GLY A 137 16.47 0.38 7.34
CA GLY A 137 15.32 -0.17 6.64
C GLY A 137 15.64 -0.70 5.25
N LEU A 138 14.62 -1.11 4.53
CA LEU A 138 14.71 -1.40 3.11
C LEU A 138 14.70 -0.08 2.34
N GLU A 139 15.82 0.25 1.72
CA GLU A 139 15.96 1.39 0.83
C GLU A 139 15.57 0.99 -0.59
N ILE A 140 14.69 1.76 -1.21
CA ILE A 140 14.21 1.55 -2.58
C ILE A 140 14.37 2.86 -3.34
N ILE A 141 14.79 2.79 -4.59
CA ILE A 141 14.69 3.91 -5.53
C ILE A 141 13.39 3.74 -6.30
N SER A 142 12.46 4.68 -6.15
CA SER A 142 11.17 4.64 -6.85
C SER A 142 11.35 4.58 -8.37
N PRO A 143 10.39 4.02 -9.11
CA PRO A 143 10.48 3.95 -10.58
C PRO A 143 10.49 5.34 -11.21
N PHE A 144 10.90 5.41 -12.48
CA PHE A 144 10.89 6.66 -13.23
C PHE A 144 9.47 7.19 -13.46
N LYS A 145 8.54 6.28 -13.78
CA LYS A 145 7.13 6.63 -13.99
C LYS A 145 6.24 6.03 -12.92
N ALA A 146 5.28 6.82 -12.43
CA ALA A 146 4.22 6.30 -11.59
C ALA A 146 3.34 5.33 -12.38
N PRO A 147 3.16 4.07 -11.95
CA PRO A 147 2.21 3.15 -12.58
C PRO A 147 0.78 3.68 -12.50
N ASN A 148 0.48 4.41 -11.43
CA ASN A 148 -0.79 5.08 -11.19
C ASN A 148 -0.59 6.31 -10.29
N LYS A 149 -1.66 7.10 -10.08
CA LYS A 149 -1.62 8.33 -9.27
C LYS A 149 -2.11 8.16 -7.83
N MET A 150 -2.51 6.95 -7.42
CA MET A 150 -3.17 6.75 -6.13
C MET A 150 -2.23 6.22 -5.06
N ALA A 151 -1.69 5.04 -5.27
CA ALA A 151 -0.81 4.37 -4.33
C ALA A 151 0.15 3.44 -5.08
N LEU A 152 1.38 3.35 -4.61
CA LEU A 152 2.43 2.54 -5.20
C LEU A 152 2.66 1.28 -4.35
N ALA A 153 2.45 0.10 -4.92
CA ALA A 153 2.68 -1.16 -4.23
C ALA A 153 4.06 -1.74 -4.60
N TYR A 154 4.92 -1.90 -3.60
CA TYR A 154 6.16 -2.66 -3.71
C TYR A 154 5.90 -4.10 -3.31
N LYS A 155 6.30 -5.04 -4.16
CA LYS A 155 6.30 -6.49 -3.90
C LYS A 155 7.69 -6.90 -3.45
N ILE A 156 7.78 -7.49 -2.27
CA ILE A 156 9.00 -7.87 -1.59
C ILE A 156 8.94 -9.37 -1.37
N GLU A 157 9.66 -10.12 -2.19
CA GLU A 157 9.74 -11.58 -2.10
C GLU A 157 10.80 -11.97 -1.09
N THR A 158 10.48 -12.91 -0.19
CA THR A 158 11.36 -13.31 0.91
C THR A 158 11.49 -14.82 1.01
N ILE A 159 12.57 -15.25 1.65
CA ILE A 159 12.77 -16.65 2.09
C ILE A 159 13.14 -16.68 3.57
N VAL A 160 12.73 -17.71 4.27
CA VAL A 160 13.16 -18.00 5.64
C VAL A 160 14.50 -18.74 5.56
N LEU A 161 15.50 -18.29 6.33
CA LEU A 161 16.85 -18.87 6.39
C LEU A 161 16.93 -20.02 7.38
#